data_95fc2aae19bf868bbf5046e4dd0c2e78
#
_entry.id   95fc2aae19bf868bbf5046e4dd0c2e78
#
_cell.length_a   1.000
_cell.length_b   1.000
_cell.length_c   1.000
_cell.angle_alpha   90.00
_cell.angle_beta   90.00
_cell.angle_gamma   90.00
#
_symmetry.space_group_name_H-M   'P 1'
#
loop_
_entity.id
_entity.type
_entity.pdbx_description
1 polymer ?
#
loop_
_entity_poly.entity_id
_entity_poly.type
_entity_poly.pdbx_seq_one_letter_code
_entity_poly.pdbx_strand_id
1 'polypeptide(L)'
;EPTTGLDMVYQEEIFRFAKELAQMGKTILMVVHELNFAAKYCSRILLLGEGKLLADATPEEAFTEELLSRAYDANIQVTRNPLNNNLEITTKVNAKEKAKETALLHKICAM
;
A
#
# COMPACT_ATOMS: atom_id res chain seq x y z
N GLU A 1 8.84 -11.14 14.36
CA GLU A 1 7.65 -11.27 14.41
C GLU A 1 6.96 -11.45 13.17
N PRO A 2 6.67 -12.49 12.88
CA PRO A 2 6.11 -12.78 11.63
C PRO A 2 4.70 -12.31 11.54
N THR A 3 4.41 -11.85 10.39
CA THR A 3 3.05 -11.57 10.05
C THR A 3 2.34 -12.85 9.77
N THR A 4 1.21 -13.02 10.34
CA THR A 4 0.42 -14.23 10.15
C THR A 4 -0.86 -13.88 9.40
N GLY A 5 -1.57 -14.90 8.97
CA GLY A 5 -2.88 -14.69 8.39
C GLY A 5 -3.83 -14.01 9.35
N LEU A 6 -3.66 -14.26 10.64
CA LEU A 6 -4.47 -13.62 11.66
C LEU A 6 -4.25 -12.11 11.69
N ASP A 7 -2.99 -11.68 11.54
CA ASP A 7 -2.69 -10.24 11.48
C ASP A 7 -3.33 -9.58 10.27
N MET A 8 -3.30 -10.25 9.13
CA MET A 8 -3.94 -9.72 7.92
C MET A 8 -5.44 -9.58 8.11
N VAL A 9 -6.07 -10.59 8.66
CA VAL A 9 -7.51 -10.57 8.91
C VAL A 9 -7.85 -9.43 9.86
N TYR A 10 -7.06 -9.29 10.91
CA TYR A 10 -7.29 -8.25 11.89
C TYR A 10 -7.16 -6.85 11.30
N GLN A 11 -6.15 -6.64 10.46
CA GLN A 11 -5.95 -5.37 9.79
C GLN A 11 -7.12 -5.05 8.87
N GLU A 12 -7.60 -6.03 8.13
CA GLU A 12 -8.72 -5.79 7.23
C GLU A 12 -10.01 -5.47 8.01
N GLU A 13 -10.20 -6.10 9.16
CA GLU A 13 -11.35 -5.77 10.00
C GLU A 13 -11.29 -4.33 10.49
N ILE A 14 -10.10 -3.86 10.85
CA ILE A 14 -9.95 -2.47 11.29
C ILE A 14 -10.28 -1.50 10.15
N PHE A 15 -9.79 -1.77 8.94
CA PHE A 15 -10.09 -0.92 7.79
C PHE A 15 -11.59 -0.92 7.48
N ARG A 16 -12.22 -2.08 7.56
CA ARG A 16 -13.65 -2.19 7.30
C ARG A 16 -14.45 -1.40 8.31
N PHE A 17 -14.08 -1.51 9.59
CA PHE A 17 -14.74 -0.77 10.65
C PHE A 17 -14.57 0.74 10.47
N ALA A 18 -13.35 1.18 10.12
CA ALA A 18 -13.08 2.58 9.88
C ALA A 18 -13.93 3.10 8.72
N LYS A 19 -14.06 2.32 7.67
CA LYS A 19 -14.88 2.72 6.52
C LYS A 19 -16.36 2.85 6.92
N GLU A 20 -16.86 1.96 7.75
CA GLU A 20 -18.23 2.05 8.23
C GLU A 20 -18.45 3.32 9.05
N LEU A 21 -17.51 3.66 9.92
CA LEU A 21 -17.59 4.89 10.70
C LEU A 21 -17.59 6.12 9.78
N ALA A 22 -16.77 6.10 8.75
CA ALA A 22 -16.72 7.21 7.81
C ALA A 22 -18.04 7.38 7.08
N GLN A 23 -18.69 6.27 6.72
CA GLN A 23 -19.99 6.31 6.07
C GLN A 23 -21.07 6.83 6.99
N MET A 24 -20.86 6.77 8.29
CA MET A 24 -21.77 7.32 9.27
C MET A 24 -21.52 8.79 9.58
N GLY A 25 -20.66 9.44 8.80
CA GLY A 25 -20.38 10.86 8.96
C GLY A 25 -19.17 11.17 9.82
N LYS A 26 -18.42 10.17 10.25
CA LYS A 26 -17.21 10.40 11.03
C LYS A 26 -16.03 10.65 10.10
N THR A 27 -15.08 11.45 10.57
CA THR A 27 -13.83 11.67 9.84
C THR A 27 -12.78 10.75 10.44
N ILE A 28 -12.19 9.90 9.61
CA ILE A 28 -11.18 8.93 10.05
C ILE A 28 -9.88 9.22 9.32
N LEU A 29 -8.81 9.42 10.08
CA LEU A 29 -7.47 9.61 9.54
C LEU A 29 -6.60 8.48 10.04
N MET A 30 -5.98 7.75 9.11
CA MET A 30 -5.13 6.60 9.45
C MET A 30 -3.79 6.71 8.77
N VAL A 31 -2.74 6.34 9.49
CA VAL A 31 -1.43 6.14 8.87
C VAL A 31 -1.37 4.70 8.40
N VAL A 32 -1.15 4.49 7.12
CA VAL A 32 -1.27 3.18 6.50
C VAL A 32 0.04 2.78 5.83
N HIS A 33 0.51 1.59 6.12
CA HIS A 33 1.70 1.04 5.49
C HIS A 33 1.36 0.01 4.42
N GLU A 34 0.14 -0.55 4.49
CA GLU A 34 -0.29 -1.55 3.52
C GLU A 34 -1.06 -0.87 2.40
N LEU A 35 -0.38 -0.65 1.28
CA LEU A 35 -0.94 0.16 0.19
C LEU A 35 -2.15 -0.49 -0.46
N ASN A 36 -2.18 -1.82 -0.51
CA ASN A 36 -3.31 -2.50 -1.13
C ASN A 36 -4.59 -2.33 -0.31
N PHE A 37 -4.49 -2.31 1.01
CA PHE A 37 -5.63 -2.00 1.85
C PHE A 37 -6.05 -0.54 1.70
N ALA A 38 -5.08 0.36 1.62
CA ALA A 38 -5.39 1.78 1.43
C ALA A 38 -6.14 1.99 0.12
N ALA A 39 -5.70 1.32 -0.95
CA ALA A 39 -6.37 1.42 -2.24
C ALA A 39 -7.79 0.89 -2.19
N LYS A 40 -8.02 -0.12 -1.37
CA LYS A 40 -9.33 -0.78 -1.30
C LYS A 40 -10.33 -0.02 -0.43
N TYR A 41 -9.87 0.57 0.67
CA TYR A 41 -10.79 1.12 1.66
C TYR A 41 -10.78 2.63 1.80
N CYS A 42 -9.68 3.30 1.46
CA CYS A 42 -9.58 4.74 1.66
C CYS A 42 -10.18 5.50 0.48
N SER A 43 -10.86 6.60 0.79
CA SER A 43 -11.43 7.45 -0.26
C SER A 43 -10.48 8.58 -0.65
N ARG A 44 -9.52 8.89 0.22
CA ARG A 44 -8.58 9.97 -0.01
C ARG A 44 -7.22 9.56 0.52
N ILE A 45 -6.20 9.81 -0.28
CA ILE A 45 -4.83 9.44 0.03
C ILE A 45 -3.97 10.68 0.13
N LEU A 46 -3.23 10.79 1.24
CA LEU A 46 -2.18 11.80 1.37
C LEU A 46 -0.87 11.03 1.24
N LEU A 47 -0.22 11.18 0.11
CA LEU A 47 1.02 10.45 -0.18
C LEU A 47 2.21 11.33 0.15
N LEU A 48 3.01 10.88 1.12
CA LEU A 48 4.19 11.62 1.55
C LEU A 48 5.44 10.95 1.00
N GLY A 49 6.37 11.78 0.57
CA GLY A 49 7.66 11.30 0.09
C GLY A 49 8.56 12.47 -0.20
N GLU A 50 9.86 12.22 -0.27
CA GLU A 50 10.84 13.26 -0.55
C GLU A 50 10.73 14.44 0.41
N GLY A 51 10.29 14.17 1.64
CA GLY A 51 10.13 15.19 2.65
C GLY A 51 8.95 16.11 2.44
N LYS A 52 8.00 15.74 1.60
CA LYS A 52 6.87 16.63 1.30
C LYS A 52 5.64 15.82 0.90
N LEU A 53 4.53 16.52 0.74
CA LEU A 53 3.29 15.92 0.27
C LEU A 53 3.36 15.81 -1.25
N LEU A 54 3.38 14.59 -1.76
CA LEU A 54 3.44 14.34 -3.19
C LEU A 54 2.07 14.31 -3.85
N ALA A 55 1.05 13.88 -3.11
CA ALA A 55 -0.29 13.80 -3.67
C ALA A 55 -1.33 13.88 -2.56
N ASP A 56 -2.47 14.45 -2.90
CA ASP A 56 -3.65 14.53 -2.05
C ASP A 56 -4.82 14.29 -2.98
N ALA A 57 -5.23 13.04 -3.10
CA ALA A 57 -6.18 12.66 -4.14
C ALA A 57 -6.81 11.32 -3.81
N THR A 58 -7.65 10.83 -4.75
CA THR A 58 -8.22 9.49 -4.61
C THR A 58 -7.12 8.44 -4.81
N PRO A 59 -7.33 7.19 -4.37
CA PRO A 59 -6.35 6.15 -4.62
C PRO A 59 -6.00 5.99 -6.11
N GLU A 60 -6.99 6.14 -6.99
CA GLU A 60 -6.74 6.05 -8.43
C GLU A 60 -5.73 7.09 -8.89
N GLU A 61 -5.82 8.29 -8.35
CA GLU A 61 -4.97 9.39 -8.76
C GLU A 61 -3.63 9.42 -8.01
N ALA A 62 -3.63 8.99 -6.76
CA ALA A 62 -2.43 9.05 -5.94
C ALA A 62 -1.52 7.85 -6.16
N PHE A 63 -2.09 6.68 -6.44
CA PHE A 63 -1.31 5.46 -6.56
C PHE A 63 -0.94 5.19 -8.02
N THR A 64 -0.15 6.08 -8.58
CA THR A 64 0.44 5.87 -9.90
C THR A 64 1.86 5.35 -9.72
N GLU A 65 2.37 4.70 -10.75
CA GLU A 65 3.73 4.16 -10.68
C GLU A 65 4.75 5.27 -10.48
N GLU A 66 4.53 6.41 -11.11
CA GLU A 66 5.47 7.53 -10.98
C GLU A 66 5.50 8.06 -9.55
N LEU A 67 4.35 8.36 -8.97
CA LEU A 67 4.28 8.94 -7.63
C LEU A 67 4.75 7.97 -6.57
N LEU A 68 4.34 6.71 -6.67
CA LEU A 68 4.75 5.70 -5.70
C LEU A 68 6.24 5.41 -5.80
N SER A 69 6.78 5.38 -7.01
CA SER A 69 8.21 5.16 -7.18
C SER A 69 9.03 6.29 -6.55
N ARG A 70 8.53 7.52 -6.64
CA ARG A 70 9.17 8.65 -5.98
C ARG A 70 9.07 8.56 -4.47
N ALA A 71 7.88 8.22 -3.96
CA ALA A 71 7.65 8.17 -2.52
C ALA A 71 8.50 7.11 -1.85
N TYR A 72 8.68 5.96 -2.50
CA TYR A 72 9.39 4.84 -1.90
C TYR A 72 10.80 4.64 -2.45
N ASP A 73 11.22 5.49 -3.39
CA ASP A 73 12.54 5.39 -4.02
C ASP A 73 12.79 3.97 -4.51
N ALA A 74 11.82 3.44 -5.24
CA ALA A 74 11.86 2.05 -5.73
C ALA A 74 11.02 1.95 -6.98
N ASN A 75 11.18 0.86 -7.71
CA ASN A 75 10.36 0.59 -8.88
C ASN A 75 9.07 -0.05 -8.43
N ILE A 76 7.98 0.66 -8.61
CA ILE A 76 6.66 0.21 -8.18
C ILE A 76 5.81 -0.05 -9.42
N GLN A 77 5.09 -1.14 -9.41
CA GLN A 77 4.15 -1.49 -10.46
C GLN A 77 2.72 -1.43 -9.91
N VAL A 78 1.85 -0.78 -10.66
CA VAL A 78 0.43 -0.68 -10.29
C VAL A 78 -0.38 -1.37 -11.38
N THR A 79 -1.13 -2.38 -11.00
CA THR A 79 -1.99 -3.11 -11.92
C THR A 79 -3.40 -3.16 -11.35
N ARG A 80 -4.32 -3.72 -12.12
CA ARG A 80 -5.70 -3.86 -11.66
C ARG A 80 -6.07 -5.32 -11.73
N ASN A 81 -6.60 -5.82 -10.62
CA ASN A 81 -7.00 -7.22 -10.53
C ASN A 81 -8.25 -7.44 -11.40
N PRO A 82 -8.21 -8.34 -12.39
CA PRO A 82 -9.36 -8.55 -13.27
C PRO A 82 -10.56 -9.16 -12.56
N LEU A 83 -10.37 -9.79 -11.40
CA LEU A 83 -11.47 -10.42 -10.69
C LEU A 83 -12.31 -9.44 -9.90
N ASN A 84 -11.69 -8.41 -9.31
CA ASN A 84 -12.42 -7.48 -8.46
C ASN A 84 -12.18 -6.01 -8.82
N ASN A 85 -11.40 -5.76 -9.86
CA ASN A 85 -11.10 -4.41 -10.34
C ASN A 85 -10.39 -3.53 -9.31
N ASN A 86 -9.78 -4.12 -8.29
CA ASN A 86 -9.01 -3.38 -7.30
C ASN A 86 -7.61 -3.11 -7.79
N LEU A 87 -7.03 -1.99 -7.36
CA LEU A 87 -5.63 -1.70 -7.62
C LEU A 87 -4.75 -2.67 -6.86
N GLU A 88 -3.69 -3.14 -7.50
CA GLU A 88 -2.69 -4.00 -6.86
C GLU A 88 -1.33 -3.35 -7.05
N ILE A 89 -0.63 -3.15 -5.95
CA ILE A 89 0.63 -2.45 -5.92
C ILE A 89 1.71 -3.43 -5.54
N THR A 90 2.70 -3.59 -6.42
CA THR A 90 3.79 -4.54 -6.22
C THR A 90 5.11 -3.88 -6.57
N THR A 91 6.20 -4.49 -6.13
CA THR A 91 7.52 -4.02 -6.47
C THR A 91 7.91 -4.60 -7.83
N LYS A 92 8.46 -3.74 -8.70
CA LYS A 92 8.93 -4.13 -10.01
C LYS A 92 10.45 -4.09 -10.00
N VAL A 93 11.11 -5.22 -10.19
CA VAL A 93 12.57 -5.30 -10.12
C VAL A 93 13.13 -5.94 -11.37
N ASN A 94 14.36 -5.50 -11.75
CA ASN A 94 15.09 -6.16 -12.81
C ASN A 94 15.92 -7.31 -12.19
N ALA A 95 16.63 -8.08 -13.03
CA ALA A 95 17.34 -9.26 -12.56
C ALA A 95 18.37 -8.92 -11.48
N LYS A 96 19.06 -7.80 -11.64
CA LYS A 96 20.07 -7.37 -10.69
C LYS A 96 19.45 -6.97 -9.36
N GLU A 97 18.40 -6.19 -9.42
CA GLU A 97 17.69 -5.78 -8.22
C GLU A 97 17.00 -6.96 -7.57
N LYS A 98 16.53 -7.89 -8.37
CA LYS A 98 15.90 -9.09 -7.85
C LYS A 98 16.85 -9.91 -6.99
N ALA A 99 18.11 -10.03 -7.42
CA ALA A 99 19.08 -10.75 -6.63
C ALA A 99 19.34 -10.08 -5.28
N LYS A 100 19.47 -8.75 -5.27
CA LYS A 100 19.65 -8.00 -4.04
C LYS A 100 18.45 -8.14 -3.14
N GLU A 101 17.27 -8.03 -3.72
CA GLU A 101 16.04 -8.10 -2.99
C GLU A 101 15.83 -9.48 -2.38
N THR A 102 16.16 -10.51 -3.13
CA THR A 102 16.07 -11.88 -2.62
C THR A 102 16.99 -12.08 -1.43
N ALA A 103 18.21 -11.55 -1.50
CA ALA A 103 19.13 -11.66 -0.38
C ALA A 103 18.61 -10.92 0.86
N LEU A 104 18.02 -9.76 0.67
CA LEU A 104 17.47 -8.99 1.76
C LEU A 104 16.28 -9.71 2.39
N LEU A 105 15.38 -10.23 1.56
CA LEU A 105 14.22 -10.96 2.06
C LEU A 105 14.63 -12.22 2.81
N HIS A 106 15.68 -12.87 2.33
CA HIS A 106 16.17 -14.05 3.00
C HIS A 106 16.66 -13.72 4.42
N LYS A 107 17.35 -12.60 4.57
CA LYS A 107 17.78 -12.14 5.88
C LYS A 107 16.60 -11.82 6.79
N ILE A 108 15.60 -11.16 6.23
CA ILE A 108 14.41 -10.81 7.02
C ILE A 108 13.68 -12.06 7.47
N CYS A 109 13.57 -13.04 6.60
CA CYS A 109 12.90 -14.29 6.95
C CYS A 109 13.66 -15.08 8.01
N ALA A 110 14.97 -14.91 8.07
CA ALA A 110 15.77 -15.62 9.05
C ALA A 110 15.64 -15.03 10.46
N MET A 111 15.10 -13.84 10.53
CA MET A 111 14.88 -13.21 11.83
C MET A 111 13.63 -13.79 12.48
#